data_9ba1741e1e8b2546a8c1b24ac26dbcb6
#
_entry.id   9ba1741e1e8b2546a8c1b24ac26dbcb6
#
_cell.length_a   1.000
_cell.length_b   1.000
_cell.length_c   1.000
_cell.angle_alpha   90.00
_cell.angle_beta   90.00
_cell.angle_gamma   90.00
#
_symmetry.space_group_name_H-M   'P 1'
#
loop_
_entity.id
_entity.type
_entity.pdbx_description
1 polymer ?
#
loop_
_entity_poly.entity_id
_entity_poly.type
_entity_poly.pdbx_seq_one_letter_code
_entity_poly.pdbx_strand_id
1 'polypeptide(L)'
;MERNYKAEIEAILFTMGESVDINKIANALEIKPSEVKKIVKEMQKEMDTPERGVKIIELDGAYQMCTKPEMYEALIKVAKQPKRQVLKIGRAHV
;
A
#
# COMPACT_ATOMS: atom_id res chain seq x y z
N MET A 1 -11.89 19.96 11.20
CA MET A 1 -11.66 19.15 10.04
C MET A 1 -11.59 17.70 10.41
N GLU A 2 -12.32 16.89 9.73
CA GLU A 2 -12.30 15.48 10.03
C GLU A 2 -11.08 14.79 9.48
N ARG A 3 -10.56 13.88 10.23
CA ARG A 3 -9.44 13.11 9.75
C ARG A 3 -9.95 12.01 8.81
N ASN A 4 -9.17 11.73 7.81
CA ASN A 4 -9.48 10.65 6.90
C ASN A 4 -8.42 9.57 7.11
N TYR A 5 -8.71 8.62 7.97
CA TYR A 5 -7.75 7.60 8.30
C TYR A 5 -7.35 6.74 7.10
N LYS A 6 -8.29 6.50 6.19
CA LYS A 6 -7.96 5.72 5.01
C LYS A 6 -6.91 6.44 4.17
N ALA A 7 -7.10 7.75 3.98
CA ALA A 7 -6.15 8.52 3.21
C ALA A 7 -4.79 8.58 3.89
N GLU A 8 -4.80 8.69 5.22
CA GLU A 8 -3.54 8.75 5.95
C GLU A 8 -2.79 7.44 5.86
N ILE A 9 -3.50 6.32 5.98
CA ILE A 9 -2.86 5.01 5.86
C ILE A 9 -2.32 4.81 4.46
N GLU A 10 -3.10 5.22 3.48
CA GLU A 10 -2.66 5.10 2.09
C GLU A 10 -1.37 5.88 1.87
N ALA A 11 -1.31 7.10 2.39
CA ALA A 11 -0.12 7.93 2.23
C ALA A 11 1.08 7.31 2.91
N ILE A 12 0.87 6.75 4.11
CA ILE A 12 1.95 6.10 4.84
C ILE A 12 2.50 4.92 4.05
N LEU A 13 1.62 4.05 3.60
CA LEU A 13 2.05 2.85 2.91
C LEU A 13 2.69 3.18 1.55
N PHE A 14 2.16 4.17 0.88
CA PHE A 14 2.72 4.58 -0.40
C PHE A 14 4.12 5.15 -0.22
N THR A 15 4.27 6.03 0.77
CA THR A 15 5.54 6.70 1.00
C THR A 15 6.62 5.75 1.49
N MET A 16 6.26 4.85 2.39
CA MET A 16 7.25 3.94 2.94
C MET A 16 7.74 2.93 1.93
N GLY A 17 6.86 2.46 1.07
CA GLY A 17 7.26 1.54 0.01
C GLY A 17 7.66 0.16 0.49
N GLU A 18 7.52 -0.13 1.75
CA GLU A 18 7.83 -1.44 2.30
C GLU A 18 6.84 -1.70 3.42
N SER A 19 6.91 -2.87 4.02
CA SER A 19 5.93 -3.20 5.05
C SER A 19 6.09 -2.29 6.26
N VAL A 20 4.96 -1.90 6.82
CA VAL A 20 4.93 -1.01 7.97
C VAL A 20 4.18 -1.72 9.09
N ASP A 21 4.80 -1.80 10.25
CA ASP A 21 4.22 -2.47 11.40
C ASP A 21 2.87 -1.84 11.77
N ILE A 22 1.90 -2.69 12.06
CA ILE A 22 0.57 -2.21 12.42
C ILE A 22 0.61 -1.28 13.62
N ASN A 23 1.45 -1.59 14.58
CA ASN A 23 1.56 -0.74 15.77
C ASN A 23 2.11 0.63 15.44
N LYS A 24 3.00 0.71 14.47
CA LYS A 24 3.52 2.00 14.06
C LYS A 24 2.43 2.85 13.43
N ILE A 25 1.60 2.23 12.60
CA ILE A 25 0.48 2.93 12.00
C ILE A 25 -0.48 3.40 13.08
N ALA A 26 -0.79 2.51 14.01
CA ALA A 26 -1.72 2.84 15.09
C ALA A 26 -1.21 4.01 15.92
N ASN A 27 0.08 3.99 16.24
CA ASN A 27 0.67 5.07 17.00
C ASN A 27 0.63 6.39 16.24
N ALA A 28 0.94 6.33 14.96
CA ALA A 28 0.94 7.55 14.15
C ALA A 28 -0.44 8.17 14.06
N LEU A 29 -1.47 7.34 13.99
CA LEU A 29 -2.84 7.83 13.88
C LEU A 29 -3.50 8.02 15.25
N GLU A 30 -2.84 7.54 16.30
CA GLU A 30 -3.37 7.64 17.67
C GLU A 30 -4.68 6.90 17.81
N ILE A 31 -4.74 5.72 17.22
CA ILE A 31 -5.89 4.83 17.37
C ILE A 31 -5.36 3.45 17.72
N LYS A 32 -6.26 2.54 18.02
CA LYS A 32 -5.87 1.20 18.43
C LYS A 32 -5.49 0.35 17.22
N PRO A 33 -4.58 -0.61 17.41
CA PRO A 33 -4.24 -1.51 16.30
C PRO A 33 -5.45 -2.23 15.73
N SER A 34 -6.42 -2.57 16.58
CA SER A 34 -7.62 -3.24 16.06
C SER A 34 -8.40 -2.33 15.13
N GLU A 35 -8.35 -1.03 15.36
CA GLU A 35 -9.02 -0.09 14.49
C GLU A 35 -8.29 0.03 13.16
N VAL A 36 -6.95 -0.02 13.20
CA VAL A 36 -6.18 0.00 11.98
C VAL A 36 -6.55 -1.19 11.11
N LYS A 37 -6.63 -2.37 11.74
CA LYS A 37 -6.99 -3.58 10.98
C LYS A 37 -8.35 -3.46 10.33
N LYS A 38 -9.29 -2.88 11.05
CA LYS A 38 -10.63 -2.73 10.54
C LYS A 38 -10.65 -1.79 9.35
N ILE A 39 -9.95 -0.67 9.45
CA ILE A 39 -9.89 0.30 8.38
C ILE A 39 -9.20 -0.29 7.16
N VAL A 40 -8.09 -0.98 7.36
CA VAL A 40 -7.36 -1.57 6.25
C VAL A 40 -8.20 -2.62 5.55
N LYS A 41 -8.99 -3.37 6.30
CA LYS A 41 -9.85 -4.37 5.68
C LYS A 41 -10.84 -3.71 4.73
N GLU A 42 -11.38 -2.57 5.12
CA GLU A 42 -12.25 -1.83 4.22
C GLU A 42 -11.52 -1.32 3.00
N MET A 43 -10.30 -0.85 3.21
CA MET A 43 -9.51 -0.36 2.09
C MET A 43 -9.20 -1.49 1.12
N GLN A 44 -8.90 -2.68 1.65
CA GLN A 44 -8.63 -3.82 0.79
C GLN A 44 -9.82 -4.16 -0.09
N LYS A 45 -11.01 -4.06 0.47
CA LYS A 45 -12.22 -4.30 -0.31
C LYS A 45 -12.40 -3.26 -1.39
N GLU A 46 -12.16 -2.01 -1.04
CA GLU A 46 -12.32 -0.91 -2.00
C GLU A 46 -11.32 -1.00 -3.13
N MET A 47 -10.17 -1.59 -2.85
CA MET A 47 -9.13 -1.72 -3.87
C MET A 47 -9.28 -3.00 -4.70
N ASP A 48 -10.20 -3.87 -4.32
CA ASP A 48 -10.41 -5.13 -5.01
C ASP A 48 -11.36 -4.94 -6.18
N THR A 49 -10.95 -4.10 -7.11
CA THR A 49 -11.72 -3.83 -8.33
C THR A 49 -10.75 -3.71 -9.48
N PRO A 50 -11.22 -3.95 -10.70
CA PRO A 50 -10.33 -3.84 -11.86
C PRO A 50 -9.81 -2.43 -12.13
N GLU A 51 -10.46 -1.43 -11.53
CA GLU A 51 -10.02 -0.06 -11.73
C GLU A 51 -8.84 0.34 -10.86
N ARG A 52 -8.47 -0.49 -9.92
CA ARG A 52 -7.37 -0.15 -9.02
C ARG A 52 -6.16 -1.02 -9.32
N GLY A 53 -5.02 -0.39 -9.43
CA GLY A 53 -3.80 -1.10 -9.78
C GLY A 53 -2.96 -1.52 -8.60
N VAL A 54 -3.32 -1.12 -7.39
CA VAL A 54 -2.56 -1.47 -6.19
C VAL A 54 -3.45 -2.15 -5.19
N LYS A 55 -2.84 -2.84 -4.26
CA LYS A 55 -3.56 -3.50 -3.18
C LYS A 55 -2.71 -3.44 -1.91
N ILE A 56 -3.31 -3.78 -0.79
CA ILE A 56 -2.59 -3.83 0.48
C ILE A 56 -2.53 -5.29 0.91
N ILE A 57 -1.33 -5.74 1.24
CA ILE A 57 -1.15 -7.10 1.73
C ILE A 57 -0.71 -7.04 3.18
N GLU A 58 -0.96 -8.12 3.89
CA GLU A 58 -0.56 -8.23 5.28
C GLU A 58 0.60 -9.19 5.38
N LEU A 59 1.66 -8.75 6.05
CA LEU A 59 2.86 -9.56 6.22
C LEU A 59 3.22 -9.62 7.69
N ASP A 60 2.75 -10.67 8.34
CA ASP A 60 3.18 -10.94 9.73
C ASP A 60 3.12 -9.70 10.62
N GLY A 61 1.95 -9.14 10.78
CA GLY A 61 1.77 -8.01 11.68
C GLY A 61 2.10 -6.67 11.07
N ALA A 62 2.26 -6.63 9.76
CA ALA A 62 2.57 -5.40 9.07
C ALA A 62 1.75 -5.34 7.79
N TYR A 63 1.61 -4.14 7.25
CA TYR A 63 0.91 -3.96 5.97
C TYR A 63 1.85 -3.38 4.96
N GLN A 64 1.62 -3.70 3.71
CA GLN A 64 2.41 -3.16 2.62
C GLN A 64 1.52 -2.94 1.41
N MET A 65 1.71 -1.81 0.75
CA MET A 65 1.01 -1.53 -0.49
C MET A 65 1.86 -2.03 -1.64
N CYS A 66 1.25 -2.75 -2.56
CA CYS A 66 1.99 -3.27 -3.70
C CYS A 66 1.09 -3.25 -4.92
N THR A 67 1.70 -3.40 -6.09
CA THR A 67 0.94 -3.42 -7.32
C THR A 67 0.32 -4.78 -7.50
N LYS A 68 -0.80 -4.81 -8.21
CA LYS A 68 -1.44 -6.08 -8.52
C LYS A 68 -0.70 -6.77 -9.65
N PRO A 69 -0.64 -8.10 -9.62
CA PRO A 69 0.08 -8.83 -10.67
C PRO A 69 -0.39 -8.49 -12.07
N GLU A 70 -1.66 -8.16 -12.21
CA GLU A 70 -2.21 -7.85 -13.53
C GLU A 70 -1.55 -6.61 -14.15
N MET A 71 -0.89 -5.80 -13.34
CA MET A 71 -0.25 -4.59 -13.83
C MET A 71 1.19 -4.82 -14.27
N TYR A 72 1.73 -6.00 -14.01
CA TYR A 72 3.16 -6.24 -14.24
C TYR A 72 3.60 -5.99 -15.68
N GLU A 73 2.77 -6.36 -16.62
CA GLU A 73 3.16 -6.20 -18.03
C GLU A 73 3.39 -4.74 -18.35
N ALA A 74 2.48 -3.88 -17.92
CA ALA A 74 2.63 -2.45 -18.17
C ALA A 74 3.83 -1.89 -17.44
N LEU A 75 4.05 -2.36 -16.20
CA LEU A 75 5.17 -1.88 -15.41
C LEU A 75 6.50 -2.27 -16.02
N ILE A 76 6.58 -3.48 -16.53
CA ILE A 76 7.81 -3.94 -17.13
C ILE A 76 8.13 -3.14 -18.37
N LYS A 77 7.13 -2.80 -19.15
CA LYS A 77 7.34 -2.00 -20.34
C LYS A 77 7.93 -0.64 -20.00
N VAL A 78 7.45 -0.04 -18.94
CA VAL A 78 8.00 1.23 -18.52
C VAL A 78 9.41 1.07 -18.01
N ALA A 79 9.65 -0.01 -17.27
CA ALA A 79 10.98 -0.25 -16.72
C ALA A 79 12.03 -0.50 -17.80
N LYS A 80 11.60 -0.89 -18.99
CA LYS A 80 12.54 -1.16 -20.06
C LYS A 80 12.91 0.07 -20.87
N GLN A 81 12.39 1.22 -20.48
CA GLN A 81 12.74 2.44 -21.17
C GLN A 81 14.22 2.72 -21.01
N PRO A 82 14.82 3.35 -21.97
CA PRO A 82 16.25 3.63 -21.85
C PRO A 82 16.60 4.49 -20.65
N LYS A 83 15.70 5.38 -20.26
CA LYS A 83 15.95 6.22 -19.16
C LYS A 83 15.79 5.49 -17.89
N ARG A 84 16.69 5.62 -16.97
CA ARG A 84 16.62 4.89 -15.78
C ARG A 84 15.48 5.27 -14.97
N GLN A 85 14.76 4.38 -14.44
CA GLN A 85 13.60 4.58 -13.62
C GLN A 85 13.72 3.81 -12.34
N VAL A 86 13.08 4.31 -11.31
CA VAL A 86 12.96 3.58 -10.07
C VAL A 86 11.51 3.17 -9.93
N LEU A 87 11.25 1.90 -10.00
CA LEU A 87 9.89 1.38 -9.90
C LEU A 87 9.75 0.46 -8.73
N LYS A 88 8.59 0.51 -8.11
CA LYS A 88 8.27 -0.41 -7.04
C LYS A 88 7.25 -1.38 -7.54
N ILE A 89 7.69 -2.53 -7.92
CA ILE A 89 6.85 -3.55 -8.47
C ILE A 89 6.62 -4.63 -7.47
N GLY A 90 5.40 -4.82 -7.05
CA GLY A 90 5.08 -5.82 -6.08
C GLY A 90 5.59 -5.49 -4.74
N ARG A 91 6.86 -5.33 -4.53
CA ARG A 91 7.42 -5.03 -3.30
C ARG A 91 8.14 -3.83 -3.39
N ALA A 92 8.54 -3.28 -2.41
CA ALA A 92 9.12 -2.09 -2.31
C ALA A 92 10.22 -1.94 -3.15
N HIS A 93 10.93 -2.52 -3.51
CA HIS A 93 11.89 -2.29 -4.35
C HIS A 93 12.96 -3.03 -4.18
N VAL A 94 13.83 -2.90 -4.80
CA VAL A 94 14.84 -3.63 -4.70
C VAL A 94 15.95 -3.05 -4.67
#